data_ae5cb30dcc0ff65bbbf054981bc423c4
#
_entry.id   ae5cb30dcc0ff65bbbf054981bc423c4
#
_cell.length_a   1.000
_cell.length_b   1.000
_cell.length_c   1.000
_cell.angle_alpha   90.00
_cell.angle_beta   90.00
_cell.angle_gamma   90.00
#
_symmetry.space_group_name_H-M   'P 1'
#
loop_
_entity.id
_entity.type
_entity.pdbx_description
1 polymer ?
#
loop_
_entity_poly.entity_id
_entity_poly.type
_entity_poly.pdbx_seq_one_letter_code
_entity_poly.pdbx_strand_id
1 'polypeptide(L)'
;TYPYGSLASDVVGFTYAGNNGAIGIENAYNDVLNGTDGREYGYFDSESSVERTVKPAKNGNTVVSTIDVTLQNIVEQAILEFNQEHAGDGELGSKNTAVIIMNPNTGEILAEASYPNFDLNEPRNWSQVYPEEAWAAKTQEVAEDYTEQGRTPGWDELSDEEKEAEVLNDLWRNFCVSDAYEPGSVA
;
A
#
# COMPACT_ATOMS: atom_id res chain seq x y z
N THR A 1 -4.04 -12.46 2.90
CA THR A 1 -3.67 -12.23 4.32
C THR A 1 -2.19 -11.90 4.40
N TYR A 2 -1.87 -10.84 5.09
CA TYR A 2 -0.51 -10.33 5.28
C TYR A 2 -0.08 -10.62 6.73
N PRO A 3 0.74 -11.67 6.95
CA PRO A 3 1.03 -12.15 8.32
C PRO A 3 1.86 -11.17 9.16
N TYR A 4 2.52 -10.22 8.52
CA TYR A 4 3.34 -9.21 9.21
C TYR A 4 2.65 -7.83 9.33
N GLY A 5 1.35 -7.75 9.03
CA GLY A 5 0.56 -6.52 9.18
C GLY A 5 1.09 -5.36 8.35
N SER A 6 1.67 -4.35 9.00
CA SER A 6 2.18 -3.13 8.38
C SER A 6 3.62 -3.21 7.86
N LEU A 7 4.33 -4.33 8.10
CA LEU A 7 5.74 -4.45 7.72
C LEU A 7 5.92 -4.32 6.20
N ALA A 8 6.74 -3.37 5.77
CA ALA A 8 7.02 -3.03 4.38
C ALA A 8 5.74 -2.76 3.57
N SER A 9 4.74 -2.08 4.16
CA SER A 9 3.42 -1.86 3.56
C SER A 9 3.48 -1.26 2.16
N ASP A 10 4.30 -0.23 1.95
CA ASP A 10 4.43 0.46 0.66
C ASP A 10 5.16 -0.36 -0.39
N VAL A 11 6.07 -1.24 0.06
CA VAL A 11 6.83 -2.14 -0.84
C VAL A 11 5.98 -3.33 -1.26
N VAL A 12 5.38 -4.01 -0.30
CA VAL A 12 4.55 -5.20 -0.54
C VAL A 12 3.26 -4.80 -1.26
N GLY A 13 2.56 -3.83 -0.70
CA GLY A 13 1.25 -3.43 -1.20
C GLY A 13 0.15 -4.40 -0.82
N PHE A 14 -1.05 -4.15 -1.33
CA PHE A 14 -2.23 -4.96 -1.05
C PHE A 14 -3.05 -5.21 -2.31
N THR A 15 -4.03 -6.11 -2.19
CA THR A 15 -4.95 -6.46 -3.29
C THR A 15 -6.36 -5.97 -2.98
N TYR A 16 -7.07 -5.56 -4.03
CA TYR A 16 -8.53 -5.34 -3.98
C TYR A 16 -9.30 -6.65 -4.11
N ALA A 17 -10.62 -6.57 -4.00
CA ALA A 17 -11.51 -7.68 -4.29
C ALA A 17 -11.23 -8.25 -5.69
N GLY A 18 -11.12 -9.58 -5.79
CA GLY A 18 -10.76 -10.26 -7.04
C GLY A 18 -9.26 -10.47 -7.24
N ASN A 19 -8.46 -10.30 -6.19
CA ASN A 19 -7.00 -10.52 -6.18
C ASN A 19 -6.22 -9.60 -7.14
N ASN A 20 -6.74 -8.43 -7.46
CA ASN A 20 -6.00 -7.44 -8.25
C ASN A 20 -5.13 -6.59 -7.33
N GLY A 21 -3.83 -6.53 -7.61
CA GLY A 21 -2.88 -5.71 -6.87
C GLY A 21 -3.23 -4.23 -6.98
N ALA A 22 -3.26 -3.53 -5.83
CA ALA A 22 -3.54 -2.11 -5.76
C ALA A 22 -2.28 -1.26 -5.89
N ILE A 23 -1.27 -1.57 -5.10
CA ILE A 23 0.01 -0.87 -5.04
C ILE A 23 1.16 -1.87 -4.82
N GLY A 24 2.41 -1.37 -4.81
CA GLY A 24 3.60 -2.13 -4.46
C GLY A 24 3.86 -3.33 -5.37
N ILE A 25 4.48 -4.36 -4.81
CA ILE A 25 4.79 -5.62 -5.49
C ILE A 25 3.51 -6.32 -5.97
N GLU A 26 2.43 -6.28 -5.17
CA GLU A 26 1.14 -6.86 -5.54
C GLU A 26 0.61 -6.28 -6.86
N ASN A 27 0.76 -4.98 -7.09
CA ASN A 27 0.36 -4.35 -8.34
C ASN A 27 1.39 -4.58 -9.46
N ALA A 28 2.68 -4.33 -9.18
CA ALA A 28 3.73 -4.41 -10.20
C ALA A 28 3.89 -5.81 -10.79
N TYR A 29 3.66 -6.84 -9.98
CA TYR A 29 3.75 -8.25 -10.37
C TYR A 29 2.40 -8.96 -10.40
N ASN A 30 1.31 -8.21 -10.55
CA ASN A 30 -0.06 -8.75 -10.54
C ASN A 30 -0.23 -9.96 -11.47
N ASP A 31 0.24 -9.85 -12.72
CA ASP A 31 0.12 -10.92 -13.71
C ASP A 31 0.98 -12.16 -13.39
N VAL A 32 2.03 -11.97 -12.58
CA VAL A 32 2.93 -13.04 -12.14
C VAL A 32 2.38 -13.76 -10.92
N LEU A 33 1.86 -12.98 -9.97
CA LEU A 33 1.32 -13.45 -8.69
C LEU A 33 -0.06 -14.09 -8.87
N ASN A 34 -0.89 -13.55 -9.75
CA ASN A 34 -2.21 -14.10 -10.00
C ASN A 34 -2.14 -15.40 -10.80
N GLY A 35 -2.92 -16.35 -10.34
CA GLY A 35 -3.16 -17.59 -11.07
C GLY A 35 -4.29 -17.45 -12.09
N THR A 36 -4.82 -18.56 -12.50
CA THR A 36 -6.02 -18.64 -13.32
C THR A 36 -7.08 -19.43 -12.57
N ASP A 37 -8.25 -18.83 -12.41
CA ASP A 37 -9.36 -19.48 -11.74
C ASP A 37 -9.78 -20.75 -12.49
N GLY A 38 -10.06 -21.78 -11.72
CA GLY A 38 -10.72 -22.97 -12.22
C GLY A 38 -12.17 -22.66 -12.58
N ARG A 39 -12.69 -23.41 -13.50
CA ARG A 39 -14.11 -23.34 -13.89
C ARG A 39 -14.73 -24.71 -13.89
N GLU A 40 -15.92 -24.82 -13.34
CA GLU A 40 -16.77 -25.97 -13.42
C GLU A 40 -18.04 -25.56 -14.17
N TYR A 41 -18.35 -26.29 -15.23
CA TYR A 41 -19.57 -26.08 -15.99
C TYR A 41 -20.15 -27.44 -16.39
N GLY A 42 -21.45 -27.50 -16.48
CA GLY A 42 -22.17 -28.68 -16.87
C GLY A 42 -23.34 -28.34 -17.79
N TYR A 43 -23.71 -29.30 -18.60
CA TYR A 43 -24.94 -29.24 -19.40
C TYR A 43 -25.72 -30.54 -19.20
N PHE A 44 -27.02 -30.45 -19.42
CA PHE A 44 -27.88 -31.62 -19.43
C PHE A 44 -27.78 -32.28 -20.81
N ASP A 45 -27.46 -33.54 -20.82
CA ASP A 45 -27.54 -34.34 -22.02
C ASP A 45 -29.02 -34.67 -22.37
N SER A 46 -29.23 -35.38 -23.50
CA SER A 46 -30.57 -35.77 -23.96
C SER A 46 -31.26 -36.77 -23.00
N GLU A 47 -30.57 -37.34 -22.04
CA GLU A 47 -31.09 -38.29 -21.05
C GLU A 47 -31.24 -37.63 -19.66
N SER A 48 -31.13 -36.28 -19.58
CA SER A 48 -31.20 -35.51 -18.34
C SER A 48 -30.08 -35.82 -17.30
N SER A 49 -28.98 -36.42 -17.77
CA SER A 49 -27.77 -36.55 -16.99
C SER A 49 -26.95 -35.25 -17.05
N VAL A 50 -26.29 -34.91 -15.95
CA VAL A 50 -25.39 -33.73 -15.89
C VAL A 50 -23.99 -34.16 -16.25
N GLU A 51 -23.53 -33.76 -17.43
CA GLU A 51 -22.14 -33.94 -17.81
C GLU A 51 -21.32 -32.74 -17.27
N ARG A 52 -20.35 -33.02 -16.40
CA ARG A 52 -19.52 -32.02 -15.73
C ARG A 52 -18.15 -31.93 -16.38
N THR A 53 -17.79 -30.75 -16.78
CA THR A 53 -16.41 -30.44 -17.20
C THR A 53 -15.75 -29.54 -16.17
N VAL A 54 -14.59 -29.97 -15.64
CA VAL A 54 -13.79 -29.22 -14.69
C VAL A 54 -12.52 -28.76 -15.38
N LYS A 55 -12.33 -27.44 -15.44
CA LYS A 55 -11.04 -26.83 -15.78
C LYS A 55 -10.34 -26.49 -14.45
N PRO A 56 -9.24 -27.15 -14.09
CA PRO A 56 -8.56 -26.91 -12.82
C PRO A 56 -8.00 -25.49 -12.75
N ALA A 57 -7.97 -24.92 -11.54
CA ALA A 57 -7.26 -23.69 -11.26
C ALA A 57 -5.74 -23.89 -11.45
N LYS A 58 -5.05 -22.82 -11.81
CA LYS A 58 -3.58 -22.77 -11.84
C LYS A 58 -3.12 -21.70 -10.88
N ASN A 59 -2.22 -22.05 -9.97
CA ASN A 59 -1.62 -21.09 -9.05
C ASN A 59 -0.74 -20.09 -9.81
N GLY A 60 -0.64 -18.88 -9.28
CA GLY A 60 0.36 -17.91 -9.70
C GLY A 60 1.76 -18.30 -9.25
N ASN A 61 2.73 -17.48 -9.61
CA ASN A 61 4.13 -17.67 -9.23
C ASN A 61 4.46 -16.95 -7.91
N THR A 62 5.61 -17.26 -7.35
CA THR A 62 6.15 -16.59 -6.17
C THR A 62 7.13 -15.50 -6.59
N VAL A 63 7.04 -14.33 -5.98
CA VAL A 63 8.04 -13.25 -6.08
C VAL A 63 8.86 -13.25 -4.80
N VAL A 64 10.18 -13.21 -4.92
CA VAL A 64 11.12 -13.12 -3.80
C VAL A 64 11.79 -11.74 -3.86
N SER A 65 11.59 -10.92 -2.84
CA SER A 65 12.23 -9.61 -2.71
C SER A 65 13.59 -9.73 -2.03
N THR A 66 14.39 -8.67 -2.11
CA THR A 66 15.68 -8.54 -1.40
C THR A 66 15.51 -7.95 -0.01
N ILE A 67 14.31 -7.58 0.39
CA ILE A 67 14.01 -7.01 1.71
C ILE A 67 14.35 -8.04 2.81
N ASP A 68 15.23 -7.65 3.72
CA ASP A 68 15.51 -8.39 4.94
C ASP A 68 14.47 -8.03 6.00
N VAL A 69 13.64 -8.99 6.38
CA VAL A 69 12.53 -8.79 7.33
C VAL A 69 13.03 -8.27 8.68
N THR A 70 14.20 -8.70 9.15
CA THR A 70 14.76 -8.26 10.43
C THR A 70 15.22 -6.81 10.35
N LEU A 71 15.92 -6.47 9.28
CA LEU A 71 16.40 -5.09 9.07
C LEU A 71 15.24 -4.13 8.84
N GLN A 72 14.26 -4.52 8.03
CA GLN A 72 13.03 -3.76 7.80
C GLN A 72 12.32 -3.45 9.13
N ASN A 73 12.12 -4.45 9.97
CA ASN A 73 11.47 -4.27 11.27
C ASN A 73 12.26 -3.32 12.20
N ILE A 74 13.59 -3.42 12.22
CA ILE A 74 14.43 -2.52 13.02
C ILE A 74 14.27 -1.07 12.55
N VAL A 75 14.27 -0.84 11.24
CA VAL A 75 14.14 0.50 10.67
C VAL A 75 12.75 1.08 10.96
N GLU A 76 11.69 0.31 10.74
CA GLU A 76 10.32 0.76 11.01
C GLU A 76 10.10 1.08 12.49
N GLN A 77 10.63 0.26 13.40
CA GLN A 77 10.55 0.54 14.83
C GLN A 77 11.30 1.82 15.20
N ALA A 78 12.49 2.05 14.65
CA ALA A 78 13.25 3.27 14.91
C ALA A 78 12.52 4.53 14.39
N ILE A 79 11.90 4.44 13.21
CA ILE A 79 11.07 5.52 12.65
C ILE A 79 9.85 5.77 13.55
N LEU A 80 9.19 4.72 13.99
CA LEU A 80 8.00 4.82 14.84
C LEU A 80 8.34 5.45 16.21
N GLU A 81 9.41 4.99 16.86
CA GLU A 81 9.88 5.54 18.13
C GLU A 81 10.20 7.03 17.99
N PHE A 82 10.96 7.42 16.95
CA PHE A 82 11.25 8.82 16.66
C PHE A 82 9.98 9.65 16.52
N ASN A 83 9.02 9.17 15.74
CA ASN A 83 7.77 9.89 15.50
C ASN A 83 6.91 9.98 16.77
N GLN A 84 6.87 8.93 17.59
CA GLN A 84 6.16 8.97 18.88
C GLN A 84 6.78 9.94 19.87
N GLU A 85 8.12 10.05 19.93
CA GLU A 85 8.80 11.02 20.78
C GLU A 85 8.59 12.48 20.37
N HIS A 86 8.32 12.72 19.09
CA HIS A 86 8.16 14.05 18.51
C HIS A 86 6.71 14.41 18.18
N ALA A 87 5.77 13.50 18.41
CA ALA A 87 4.35 13.75 18.19
C ALA A 87 3.83 14.83 19.15
N GLY A 88 3.06 15.76 18.60
CA GLY A 88 2.27 16.72 19.37
C GLY A 88 0.94 16.14 19.84
N ASP A 89 0.13 16.95 20.51
CA ASP A 89 -1.22 16.56 20.90
C ASP A 89 -2.13 16.60 19.65
N GLY A 90 -2.57 15.42 19.20
CA GLY A 90 -3.37 15.28 17.97
C GLY A 90 -2.56 15.37 16.66
N GLU A 91 -1.22 15.44 16.71
CA GLU A 91 -0.35 15.56 15.55
C GLU A 91 0.58 14.36 15.41
N LEU A 92 1.02 14.09 14.19
CA LEU A 92 2.11 13.13 13.91
C LEU A 92 3.47 13.78 14.26
N GLY A 93 4.46 12.96 14.61
CA GLY A 93 5.82 13.43 14.91
C GLY A 93 6.56 14.00 13.69
N SER A 94 6.22 13.53 12.50
CA SER A 94 6.66 14.10 11.23
C SER A 94 5.56 13.95 10.18
N LYS A 95 5.59 14.81 9.18
CA LYS A 95 4.70 14.71 8.02
C LYS A 95 5.02 13.43 7.23
N ASN A 96 6.28 13.24 6.89
CA ASN A 96 6.78 12.07 6.17
C ASN A 96 8.20 11.76 6.64
N THR A 97 8.49 10.48 6.87
CA THR A 97 9.85 9.99 7.10
C THR A 97 10.07 8.78 6.20
N ALA A 98 11.18 8.76 5.48
CA ALA A 98 11.54 7.65 4.60
C ALA A 98 12.98 7.23 4.82
N VAL A 99 13.24 5.91 4.82
CA VAL A 99 14.57 5.32 4.97
C VAL A 99 14.73 4.20 3.96
N ILE A 100 15.82 4.26 3.19
CA ILE A 100 16.24 3.19 2.28
C ILE A 100 17.61 2.68 2.72
N ILE A 101 17.75 1.37 2.89
CA ILE A 101 19.02 0.71 3.15
C ILE A 101 19.35 -0.17 1.95
N MET A 102 20.46 0.14 1.30
CA MET A 102 20.92 -0.56 0.10
C MET A 102 22.33 -1.13 0.29
N ASN A 103 22.57 -2.32 -0.24
CA ASN A 103 23.91 -2.87 -0.35
C ASN A 103 24.64 -2.17 -1.52
N PRO A 104 25.69 -1.39 -1.28
CA PRO A 104 26.36 -0.62 -2.33
C PRO A 104 27.13 -1.47 -3.34
N ASN A 105 27.42 -2.74 -3.02
CA ASN A 105 28.17 -3.64 -3.89
C ASN A 105 27.26 -4.38 -4.87
N THR A 106 26.02 -4.68 -4.47
CA THR A 106 25.07 -5.48 -5.27
C THR A 106 23.91 -4.64 -5.81
N GLY A 107 23.61 -3.49 -5.19
CA GLY A 107 22.44 -2.69 -5.49
C GLY A 107 21.13 -3.22 -4.89
N GLU A 108 21.20 -4.28 -4.09
CA GLU A 108 20.02 -4.83 -3.41
C GLU A 108 19.47 -3.86 -2.37
N ILE A 109 18.17 -3.60 -2.40
CA ILE A 109 17.47 -2.88 -1.35
C ILE A 109 17.17 -3.90 -0.24
N LEU A 110 17.73 -3.66 0.94
CA LEU A 110 17.60 -4.53 2.11
C LEU A 110 16.50 -4.08 3.05
N ALA A 111 16.21 -2.79 3.10
CA ALA A 111 15.06 -2.23 3.79
C ALA A 111 14.60 -0.96 3.06
N GLU A 112 13.31 -0.76 3.02
CA GLU A 112 12.65 0.44 2.50
C GLU A 112 11.42 0.68 3.37
N ALA A 113 11.48 1.72 4.19
CA ALA A 113 10.47 2.02 5.20
C ALA A 113 10.04 3.48 5.11
N SER A 114 8.76 3.72 5.26
CA SER A 114 8.15 5.05 5.31
C SER A 114 7.28 5.20 6.56
N TYR A 115 7.02 6.44 6.92
CA TYR A 115 6.06 6.83 7.94
C TYR A 115 5.28 8.04 7.43
N PRO A 116 3.97 8.10 7.63
CA PRO A 116 3.14 7.05 8.23
C PRO A 116 3.04 5.80 7.36
N ASN A 117 2.83 4.62 7.98
CA ASN A 117 2.55 3.36 7.30
C ASN A 117 1.17 2.82 7.70
N PHE A 118 0.71 1.74 7.07
CA PHE A 118 -0.64 1.20 7.27
C PHE A 118 -0.65 -0.33 7.33
N ASP A 119 -1.70 -0.91 7.94
CA ASP A 119 -1.87 -2.37 7.97
C ASP A 119 -2.40 -2.86 6.62
N LEU A 120 -1.65 -3.77 5.99
CA LEU A 120 -2.01 -4.40 4.71
C LEU A 120 -3.29 -5.23 4.76
N ASN A 121 -3.71 -5.69 5.95
CA ASN A 121 -4.96 -6.42 6.12
C ASN A 121 -6.17 -5.46 6.22
N GLU A 122 -5.96 -4.23 6.68
CA GLU A 122 -6.98 -3.19 6.81
C GLU A 122 -6.51 -1.85 6.22
N PRO A 123 -6.12 -1.79 4.95
CA PRO A 123 -5.41 -0.64 4.36
C PRO A 123 -6.25 0.64 4.33
N ARG A 124 -7.58 0.54 4.49
CA ARG A 124 -8.49 1.69 4.55
C ARG A 124 -8.74 2.20 5.97
N ASN A 125 -8.21 1.53 6.98
CA ASN A 125 -8.41 1.90 8.37
C ASN A 125 -7.40 2.97 8.80
N TRP A 126 -7.61 4.19 8.34
CA TRP A 126 -6.75 5.35 8.62
C TRP A 126 -6.66 5.67 10.13
N SER A 127 -7.69 5.31 10.93
CA SER A 127 -7.72 5.62 12.36
C SER A 127 -6.68 4.87 13.19
N GLN A 128 -6.06 3.83 12.64
CA GLN A 128 -4.89 3.17 13.24
C GLN A 128 -3.59 3.96 13.05
N VAL A 129 -3.58 4.89 12.10
CA VAL A 129 -2.40 5.62 11.66
C VAL A 129 -2.46 7.09 12.10
N TYR A 130 -3.62 7.72 11.92
CA TYR A 130 -3.82 9.14 12.17
C TYR A 130 -4.74 9.38 13.37
N PRO A 131 -4.36 10.25 14.32
CA PRO A 131 -5.34 10.94 15.17
C PRO A 131 -6.36 11.70 14.32
N GLU A 132 -7.54 11.96 14.86
CA GLU A 132 -8.64 12.62 14.12
C GLU A 132 -8.25 14.01 13.62
N GLU A 133 -7.53 14.78 14.43
CA GLU A 133 -7.02 16.11 14.07
C GLU A 133 -6.00 16.04 12.94
N ALA A 134 -5.07 15.08 13.00
CA ALA A 134 -4.07 14.87 11.97
C ALA A 134 -4.71 14.40 10.65
N TRP A 135 -5.74 13.55 10.72
CA TRP A 135 -6.51 13.15 9.54
C TRP A 135 -7.24 14.32 8.89
N ALA A 136 -7.84 15.17 9.70
CA ALA A 136 -8.52 16.39 9.20
C ALA A 136 -7.52 17.35 8.51
N ALA A 137 -6.34 17.55 9.11
CA ALA A 137 -5.28 18.37 8.52
C ALA A 137 -4.77 17.77 7.20
N LYS A 138 -4.58 16.43 7.15
CA LYS A 138 -4.18 15.72 5.93
C LYS A 138 -5.24 15.83 4.84
N THR A 139 -6.51 15.73 5.19
CA THR A 139 -7.62 15.90 4.25
C THR A 139 -7.62 17.30 3.63
N GLN A 140 -7.34 18.33 4.42
CA GLN A 140 -7.23 19.70 3.90
C GLN A 140 -6.04 19.86 2.94
N GLU A 141 -4.88 19.32 3.29
CA GLU A 141 -3.70 19.33 2.44
C GLU A 141 -3.98 18.67 1.06
N VAL A 142 -4.55 17.46 1.07
CA VAL A 142 -4.91 16.75 -0.15
C VAL A 142 -5.95 17.54 -0.98
N ALA A 143 -6.90 18.21 -0.32
CA ALA A 143 -7.89 19.06 -0.99
C ALA A 143 -7.25 20.26 -1.70
N GLU A 144 -6.25 20.89 -1.07
CA GLU A 144 -5.48 21.99 -1.66
C GLU A 144 -4.70 21.52 -2.89
N ASP A 145 -3.94 20.44 -2.76
CA ASP A 145 -3.19 19.83 -3.86
C ASP A 145 -4.09 19.40 -5.03
N TYR A 146 -5.22 18.77 -4.72
CA TYR A 146 -6.23 18.36 -5.72
C TYR A 146 -6.75 19.53 -6.53
N THR A 147 -7.02 20.65 -5.82
CA THR A 147 -7.53 21.88 -6.42
C THR A 147 -6.46 22.59 -7.25
N GLU A 148 -5.21 22.65 -6.78
CA GLU A 148 -4.08 23.22 -7.52
C GLU A 148 -3.78 22.46 -8.82
N GLN A 149 -3.99 21.14 -8.84
CA GLN A 149 -3.84 20.30 -10.03
C GLN A 149 -4.97 20.54 -11.05
N GLY A 150 -6.01 21.28 -10.70
CA GLY A 150 -7.13 21.59 -11.59
C GLY A 150 -7.93 20.34 -12.03
N ARG A 151 -8.02 19.34 -11.15
CA ARG A 151 -8.72 18.08 -11.45
C ARG A 151 -10.23 18.29 -11.60
N THR A 152 -10.85 17.44 -12.42
CA THR A 152 -12.30 17.47 -12.69
C THR A 152 -12.88 16.07 -12.46
N PRO A 153 -13.95 15.89 -11.69
CA PRO A 153 -14.73 16.92 -10.96
C PRO A 153 -13.88 17.66 -9.93
N GLY A 154 -14.30 18.86 -9.51
CA GLY A 154 -13.63 19.62 -8.46
C GLY A 154 -13.77 18.95 -7.08
N TRP A 155 -12.89 19.30 -6.13
CA TRP A 155 -12.91 18.69 -4.78
C TRP A 155 -14.28 18.77 -4.11
N ASP A 156 -14.96 19.90 -4.22
CA ASP A 156 -16.26 20.12 -3.59
C ASP A 156 -17.40 19.30 -4.24
N GLU A 157 -17.18 18.81 -5.46
CA GLU A 157 -18.13 17.98 -6.19
C GLU A 157 -17.99 16.48 -5.85
N LEU A 158 -16.89 16.09 -5.17
CA LEU A 158 -16.66 14.73 -4.74
C LEU A 158 -17.54 14.36 -3.55
N SER A 159 -18.00 13.12 -3.52
CA SER A 159 -18.62 12.52 -2.34
C SER A 159 -17.61 12.35 -1.20
N ASP A 160 -18.08 12.15 0.02
CA ASP A 160 -17.19 11.92 1.18
C ASP A 160 -16.35 10.66 1.00
N GLU A 161 -16.89 9.61 0.38
CA GLU A 161 -16.17 8.37 0.06
C GLU A 161 -15.04 8.59 -0.97
N GLU A 162 -15.28 9.44 -1.97
CA GLU A 162 -14.27 9.81 -2.97
C GLU A 162 -13.17 10.68 -2.37
N LYS A 163 -13.52 11.63 -1.49
CA LYS A 163 -12.55 12.44 -0.75
C LYS A 163 -11.67 11.57 0.15
N GLU A 164 -12.27 10.65 0.90
CA GLU A 164 -11.53 9.69 1.73
C GLU A 164 -10.58 8.84 0.87
N ALA A 165 -11.03 8.38 -0.31
CA ALA A 165 -10.20 7.61 -1.21
C ALA A 165 -8.98 8.40 -1.73
N GLU A 166 -9.12 9.69 -2.01
CA GLU A 166 -7.99 10.55 -2.41
C GLU A 166 -6.97 10.71 -1.27
N VAL A 167 -7.43 10.90 -0.03
CA VAL A 167 -6.53 10.98 1.13
C VAL A 167 -5.83 9.63 1.40
N LEU A 168 -6.54 8.52 1.25
CA LEU A 168 -5.94 7.18 1.36
C LEU A 168 -4.92 6.91 0.25
N ASN A 169 -5.16 7.37 -0.98
CA ASN A 169 -4.20 7.25 -2.07
C ASN A 169 -2.87 7.96 -1.75
N ASP A 170 -2.94 9.09 -1.03
CA ASP A 170 -1.73 9.76 -0.57
C ASP A 170 -1.03 9.00 0.57
N LEU A 171 -1.78 8.41 1.52
CA LEU A 171 -1.23 7.54 2.55
C LEU A 171 -0.52 6.31 1.95
N TRP A 172 -1.07 5.73 0.87
CA TRP A 172 -0.52 4.55 0.21
C TRP A 172 0.62 4.86 -0.77
N ARG A 173 0.99 6.12 -0.88
CA ARG A 173 2.06 6.56 -1.78
C ARG A 173 3.43 6.26 -1.15
N ASN A 174 4.24 5.52 -1.86
CA ASN A 174 5.60 5.23 -1.40
C ASN A 174 6.50 6.46 -1.54
N PHE A 175 6.75 7.15 -0.44
CA PHE A 175 7.56 8.38 -0.40
C PHE A 175 9.01 8.14 -0.82
N CYS A 176 9.55 6.94 -0.61
CA CYS A 176 10.91 6.61 -0.98
C CYS A 176 11.19 6.78 -2.48
N VAL A 177 10.16 6.59 -3.32
CA VAL A 177 10.29 6.60 -4.79
C VAL A 177 9.42 7.65 -5.48
N SER A 178 8.47 8.25 -4.75
CA SER A 178 7.51 9.20 -5.34
C SER A 178 7.88 10.67 -5.09
N ASP A 179 8.62 10.95 -4.01
CA ASP A 179 8.92 12.31 -3.60
C ASP A 179 10.33 12.74 -4.05
N ALA A 180 10.43 14.00 -4.42
CA ALA A 180 11.72 14.63 -4.69
C ALA A 180 12.18 15.42 -3.46
N TYR A 181 13.46 15.35 -3.14
CA TYR A 181 14.07 16.13 -2.08
C TYR A 181 15.42 16.70 -2.51
N GLU A 182 15.83 17.81 -1.91
CA GLU A 182 17.16 18.37 -2.14
C GLU A 182 18.20 17.62 -1.28
N PRO A 183 19.15 16.90 -1.90
CA PRO A 183 20.18 16.19 -1.15
C PRO A 183 21.19 17.16 -0.55
N GLY A 184 21.84 16.77 0.56
CA GLY A 184 22.98 17.50 1.13
C GLY A 184 22.72 18.22 2.44
N SER A 185 21.53 18.05 3.06
CA SER A 185 21.24 18.61 4.38
C SER A 185 21.90 17.86 5.54
N VAL A 186 22.55 16.73 5.26
CA VAL A 186 23.28 15.91 6.22
C VAL A 186 24.75 15.89 5.81
N ALA A 187 25.50 16.84 6.29
CA ALA A 187 26.96 16.90 6.15
C ALA A 187 27.61 16.88 7.54
#